data_1ef37bf90588432bd71f1e0c2705a54b
#
_entry.id   1ef37bf90588432bd71f1e0c2705a54b
#
_cell.length_a   1.000
_cell.length_b   1.000
_cell.length_c   1.000
_cell.angle_alpha   90.00
_cell.angle_beta   90.00
_cell.angle_gamma   90.00
#
_symmetry.space_group_name_H-M   'P 1'
#
loop_
_entity.id
_entity.type
_entity.pdbx_description
1 polymer ?
#
loop_
_entity_poly.entity_id
_entity_poly.type
_entity_poly.pdbx_seq_one_letter_code
_entity_poly.pdbx_strand_id
1 'polypeptide(L)'
;IPLRLVGSEMCIRDRQYPVYRLAVIAVGIAVAIGLYLAVFKTRVGMLIRAGATHPEMVSALGVDIKRLFMIVFGFGAMLAGFAGAIAAPMFSLEPNMGDDLLITVFVVIIIGGIGSIRGAFIAAVLVGFLDTLGRAVATDLLKLVFDPSAANQIGPALSSMLIYILMAAILFFKPEGLFPVSYTHLRAHET
;
A
#
# COMPACT_ATOMS: atom_id res chain seq x y z
N ILE A 1 -0.75 36.48 -17.53
CA ILE A 1 -0.15 35.54 -18.50
C ILE A 1 -0.51 34.16 -18.02
N PRO A 2 -1.44 33.43 -18.67
CA PRO A 2 -1.74 32.08 -18.26
C PRO A 2 -0.60 31.18 -18.76
N LEU A 3 0.18 30.64 -17.83
CA LEU A 3 1.07 29.53 -18.13
C LEU A 3 0.19 28.31 -18.48
N ARG A 4 -0.08 28.14 -19.74
CA ARG A 4 -0.67 26.94 -20.31
C ARG A 4 0.37 25.84 -20.20
N LEU A 5 0.37 25.11 -19.10
CA LEU A 5 1.02 23.81 -19.04
C LEU A 5 0.24 22.89 -19.96
N VAL A 6 0.79 22.74 -21.15
CA VAL A 6 0.31 21.86 -22.21
C VAL A 6 0.31 20.43 -21.68
N GLY A 7 -0.85 19.97 -21.21
CA GLY A 7 -1.10 18.56 -21.10
C GLY A 7 -1.17 17.99 -22.50
N SER A 8 -0.16 17.24 -22.92
CA SER A 8 -0.20 16.46 -24.15
C SER A 8 -1.30 15.40 -23.98
N GLU A 9 -2.49 15.74 -24.49
CA GLU A 9 -3.60 14.81 -24.58
C GLU A 9 -3.30 13.82 -25.73
N MET A 10 -2.85 12.65 -25.36
CA MET A 10 -2.71 11.55 -26.30
C MET A 10 -4.06 10.88 -26.46
N CYS A 11 -4.76 11.19 -27.55
CA CYS A 11 -6.00 10.52 -27.92
C CYS A 11 -5.73 9.05 -28.25
N ILE A 12 -5.99 8.16 -27.32
CA ILE A 12 -6.11 6.74 -27.60
C ILE A 12 -7.60 6.39 -27.56
N ARG A 13 -8.19 6.27 -28.74
CA ARG A 13 -9.53 5.74 -29.01
C ARG A 13 -10.64 6.30 -28.11
N ASP A 14 -11.07 7.55 -28.40
CA ASP A 14 -12.27 8.23 -27.87
C ASP A 14 -12.43 8.38 -26.32
N ARG A 15 -11.39 8.13 -25.52
CA ARG A 15 -11.34 8.52 -24.11
C ARG A 15 -10.06 9.29 -23.83
N GLN A 16 -10.22 10.54 -23.49
CA GLN A 16 -9.13 11.38 -22.98
C GLN A 16 -8.71 10.85 -21.60
N TYR A 17 -7.79 9.90 -21.59
CA TYR A 17 -7.10 9.54 -20.33
C TYR A 17 -6.02 10.59 -20.08
N PRO A 18 -6.06 11.29 -18.95
CA PRO A 18 -5.00 12.22 -18.62
C PRO A 18 -3.67 11.46 -18.53
N VAL A 19 -2.71 11.88 -19.34
CA VAL A 19 -1.35 11.27 -19.44
C VAL A 19 -0.71 11.12 -18.06
N TYR A 20 -1.05 12.02 -17.13
CA TYR A 20 -0.58 11.97 -15.76
C TYR A 20 -1.00 10.67 -15.03
N ARG A 21 -2.22 10.19 -15.19
CA ARG A 21 -2.67 8.94 -14.56
C ARG A 21 -1.90 7.73 -15.08
N LEU A 22 -1.61 7.71 -16.39
CA LEU A 22 -0.77 6.66 -16.96
C LEU A 22 0.66 6.73 -16.44
N ALA A 23 1.22 7.93 -16.31
CA ALA A 23 2.54 8.13 -15.73
C ALA A 23 2.61 7.64 -14.27
N VAL A 24 1.60 7.95 -13.44
CA VAL A 24 1.53 7.47 -12.05
C VAL A 24 1.48 5.94 -11.98
N ILE A 25 0.69 5.30 -12.84
CA ILE A 25 0.62 3.83 -12.90
C ILE A 25 1.97 3.24 -13.32
N ALA A 26 2.62 3.80 -14.34
CA ALA A 26 3.92 3.33 -14.82
C ALA A 26 5.00 3.47 -13.75
N VAL A 27 5.05 4.62 -13.06
CA VAL A 27 5.98 4.85 -11.93
C VAL A 27 5.68 3.91 -10.77
N GLY A 28 4.42 3.70 -10.41
CA GLY A 28 4.00 2.77 -9.37
C GLY A 28 4.46 1.33 -9.65
N ILE A 29 4.26 0.87 -10.88
CA ILE A 29 4.73 -0.46 -11.33
C ILE A 29 6.27 -0.52 -11.31
N ALA A 30 6.96 0.50 -11.78
CA ALA A 30 8.43 0.55 -11.78
C ALA A 30 8.99 0.49 -10.35
N VAL A 31 8.42 1.25 -9.42
CA VAL A 31 8.80 1.21 -7.99
C VAL A 31 8.51 -0.17 -7.38
N ALA A 32 7.36 -0.76 -7.68
CA ALA A 32 6.99 -2.09 -7.18
C ALA A 32 7.97 -3.18 -7.68
N ILE A 33 8.31 -3.16 -8.96
CA ILE A 33 9.31 -4.07 -9.56
C ILE A 33 10.68 -3.81 -8.93
N GLY A 34 11.09 -2.54 -8.81
CA GLY A 34 12.35 -2.14 -8.18
C GLY A 34 12.47 -2.65 -6.74
N LEU A 35 11.42 -2.47 -5.93
CA LEU A 35 11.36 -3.00 -4.57
C LEU A 35 11.41 -4.52 -4.53
N TYR A 36 10.66 -5.18 -5.41
CA TYR A 36 10.69 -6.63 -5.50
C TYR A 36 12.10 -7.15 -5.81
N LEU A 37 12.78 -6.56 -6.80
CA LEU A 37 14.15 -6.91 -7.15
C LEU A 37 15.11 -6.59 -6.00
N ALA A 38 15.00 -5.43 -5.37
CA ALA A 38 15.84 -5.03 -4.25
C ALA A 38 15.73 -6.02 -3.08
N VAL A 39 14.53 -6.43 -2.71
CA VAL A 39 14.29 -7.31 -1.57
C VAL A 39 14.59 -8.78 -1.88
N PHE A 40 14.24 -9.27 -3.09
CA PHE A 40 14.35 -10.70 -3.40
C PHE A 40 15.62 -11.09 -4.16
N LYS A 41 16.25 -10.16 -4.88
CA LYS A 41 17.40 -10.43 -5.73
C LYS A 41 18.73 -9.87 -5.22
N THR A 42 18.72 -8.99 -4.21
CA THR A 42 19.97 -8.39 -3.69
C THR A 42 20.43 -9.05 -2.38
N ARG A 43 21.73 -8.93 -2.10
CA ARG A 43 22.34 -9.38 -0.83
C ARG A 43 21.77 -8.60 0.37
N VAL A 44 21.52 -7.31 0.18
CA VAL A 44 20.91 -6.46 1.21
C VAL A 44 19.49 -6.95 1.57
N GLY A 45 18.69 -7.32 0.57
CA GLY A 45 17.35 -7.86 0.80
C GLY A 45 17.39 -9.22 1.52
N MET A 46 18.43 -10.02 1.31
CA MET A 46 18.63 -11.26 2.08
C MET A 46 18.93 -10.97 3.55
N LEU A 47 19.81 -9.99 3.82
CA LEU A 47 20.12 -9.55 5.19
C LEU A 47 18.92 -8.95 5.89
N ILE A 48 18.11 -8.17 5.20
CA ILE A 48 16.88 -7.59 5.74
C ILE A 48 15.92 -8.69 6.19
N ARG A 49 15.68 -9.70 5.37
CA ARG A 49 14.80 -10.82 5.70
C ARG A 49 15.35 -11.68 6.84
N ALA A 50 16.66 -11.97 6.82
CA ALA A 50 17.30 -12.71 7.89
C ALA A 50 17.28 -11.92 9.22
N GLY A 51 17.56 -10.61 9.18
CA GLY A 51 17.50 -9.73 10.35
C GLY A 51 16.10 -9.53 10.91
N ALA A 52 15.06 -9.60 10.07
CA ALA A 52 13.67 -9.52 10.51
C ALA A 52 13.20 -10.80 11.24
N THR A 53 13.75 -11.98 10.87
CA THR A 53 13.39 -13.27 11.49
C THR A 53 14.25 -13.59 12.71
N HIS A 54 15.56 -13.44 12.63
CA HIS A 54 16.51 -13.78 13.70
C HIS A 54 17.60 -12.72 13.85
N PRO A 55 17.29 -11.58 14.49
CA PRO A 55 18.23 -10.46 14.62
C PRO A 55 19.50 -10.84 15.39
N GLU A 56 19.40 -11.68 16.40
CA GLU A 56 20.53 -12.11 17.24
C GLU A 56 21.54 -12.95 16.44
N MET A 57 21.06 -13.88 15.59
CA MET A 57 21.92 -14.70 14.74
C MET A 57 22.68 -13.85 13.71
N VAL A 58 22.01 -12.89 13.10
CA VAL A 58 22.61 -12.01 12.09
C VAL A 58 23.65 -11.09 12.75
N SER A 59 23.39 -10.64 13.99
CA SER A 59 24.35 -9.89 14.80
C SER A 59 25.60 -10.71 15.12
N ALA A 60 25.43 -11.99 15.48
CA ALA A 60 26.54 -12.90 15.76
C ALA A 60 27.44 -13.16 14.53
N LEU A 61 26.91 -13.02 13.31
CA LEU A 61 27.66 -13.07 12.06
C LEU A 61 28.43 -11.77 11.75
N GLY A 62 28.43 -10.79 12.66
CA GLY A 62 29.17 -9.54 12.52
C GLY A 62 28.46 -8.45 11.73
N VAL A 63 27.17 -8.61 11.42
CA VAL A 63 26.38 -7.58 10.74
C VAL A 63 25.81 -6.61 11.76
N ASP A 64 26.06 -5.32 11.57
CA ASP A 64 25.44 -4.25 12.38
C ASP A 64 23.96 -4.07 12.04
N ILE A 65 23.10 -4.76 12.79
CA ILE A 65 21.65 -4.76 12.60
C ILE A 65 21.05 -3.36 12.79
N LYS A 66 21.60 -2.55 13.70
CA LYS A 66 21.10 -1.19 13.92
C LYS A 66 21.26 -0.33 12.68
N ARG A 67 22.43 -0.40 12.02
CA ARG A 67 22.67 0.30 10.75
C ARG A 67 21.79 -0.23 9.63
N LEU A 68 21.60 -1.55 9.56
CA LEU A 68 20.76 -2.17 8.56
C LEU A 68 19.32 -1.66 8.66
N PHE A 69 18.72 -1.69 9.86
CA PHE A 69 17.36 -1.19 10.06
C PHE A 69 17.24 0.32 9.86
N MET A 70 18.25 1.10 10.23
CA MET A 70 18.26 2.54 9.96
C MET A 70 18.22 2.85 8.47
N ILE A 71 18.98 2.12 7.65
CA ILE A 71 18.97 2.28 6.19
C ILE A 71 17.62 1.88 5.60
N VAL A 72 17.04 0.77 6.05
CA VAL A 72 15.73 0.29 5.61
C VAL A 72 14.63 1.30 5.95
N PHE A 73 14.65 1.83 7.17
CA PHE A 73 13.70 2.84 7.60
C PHE A 73 13.85 4.13 6.78
N GLY A 74 15.07 4.61 6.58
CA GLY A 74 15.35 5.79 5.76
C GLY A 74 14.89 5.62 4.31
N PHE A 75 15.12 4.44 3.74
CA PHE A 75 14.65 4.10 2.41
C PHE A 75 13.11 4.06 2.33
N GLY A 76 12.45 3.49 3.34
CA GLY A 76 11.00 3.51 3.46
C GLY A 76 10.43 4.92 3.54
N ALA A 77 11.03 5.79 4.35
CA ALA A 77 10.63 7.20 4.46
C ALA A 77 10.81 7.97 3.13
N MET A 78 11.91 7.70 2.42
CA MET A 78 12.14 8.27 1.09
C MET A 78 11.05 7.85 0.09
N LEU A 79 10.68 6.57 0.07
CA LEU A 79 9.62 6.07 -0.79
C LEU A 79 8.24 6.64 -0.42
N ALA A 80 7.96 6.81 0.86
CA ALA A 80 6.72 7.43 1.32
C ALA A 80 6.62 8.90 0.87
N GLY A 81 7.70 9.67 1.02
CA GLY A 81 7.77 11.05 0.52
C GLY A 81 7.62 11.12 -1.00
N PHE A 82 8.25 10.22 -1.74
CA PHE A 82 8.12 10.13 -3.19
C PHE A 82 6.68 9.80 -3.62
N ALA A 83 6.03 8.84 -2.95
CA ALA A 83 4.63 8.50 -3.20
C ALA A 83 3.70 9.69 -2.94
N GLY A 84 3.92 10.42 -1.83
CA GLY A 84 3.18 11.64 -1.51
C GLY A 84 3.35 12.74 -2.55
N ALA A 85 4.57 12.96 -3.04
CA ALA A 85 4.86 13.95 -4.08
C ALA A 85 4.16 13.63 -5.41
N ILE A 86 4.06 12.34 -5.77
CA ILE A 86 3.34 11.90 -6.98
C ILE A 86 1.83 11.97 -6.77
N ALA A 87 1.34 11.71 -5.58
CA ALA A 87 -0.10 11.74 -5.28
C ALA A 87 -0.64 13.18 -5.13
N ALA A 88 0.18 14.13 -4.71
CA ALA A 88 -0.22 15.50 -4.42
C ALA A 88 -1.02 16.21 -5.53
N PRO A 89 -0.71 16.09 -6.82
CA PRO A 89 -1.51 16.72 -7.88
C PRO A 89 -2.89 16.09 -8.10
N MET A 90 -3.12 14.88 -7.57
CA MET A 90 -4.39 14.15 -7.72
C MET A 90 -5.34 14.38 -6.56
N PHE A 91 -4.81 14.68 -5.39
CA PHE A 91 -5.57 14.90 -4.16
C PHE A 91 -5.46 16.35 -3.71
N SER A 92 -6.54 16.88 -3.17
CA SER A 92 -6.48 18.12 -2.41
C SER A 92 -5.62 17.90 -1.18
N LEU A 93 -4.60 18.74 -0.98
CA LEU A 93 -3.74 18.67 0.20
C LEU A 93 -4.53 19.19 1.41
N GLU A 94 -4.93 18.29 2.29
CA GLU A 94 -5.57 18.61 3.56
C GLU A 94 -4.63 18.34 4.73
N PRO A 95 -4.70 19.13 5.81
CA PRO A 95 -3.76 19.02 6.94
C PRO A 95 -3.75 17.64 7.60
N ASN A 96 -4.86 16.91 7.61
CA ASN A 96 -5.01 15.60 8.27
C ASN A 96 -4.88 14.39 7.33
N MET A 97 -4.52 14.61 6.08
CA MET A 97 -4.39 13.53 5.07
C MET A 97 -3.43 12.42 5.51
N GLY A 98 -2.42 12.75 6.33
CA GLY A 98 -1.46 11.79 6.84
C GLY A 98 -2.06 10.75 7.78
N ASP A 99 -3.00 11.15 8.60
CA ASP A 99 -3.66 10.26 9.59
C ASP A 99 -4.53 9.22 8.89
N ASP A 100 -5.29 9.61 7.87
CA ASP A 100 -6.12 8.70 7.07
C ASP A 100 -5.27 7.67 6.31
N LEU A 101 -4.13 8.12 5.74
CA LEU A 101 -3.18 7.23 5.08
C LEU A 101 -2.54 6.26 6.07
N LEU A 102 -2.20 6.71 7.28
CA LEU A 102 -1.59 5.88 8.31
C LEU A 102 -2.51 4.73 8.71
N ILE A 103 -3.81 5.00 8.91
CA ILE A 103 -4.81 3.98 9.21
C ILE A 103 -4.91 2.97 8.06
N THR A 104 -4.98 3.44 6.83
CA THR A 104 -5.04 2.57 5.64
C THR A 104 -3.79 1.68 5.52
N VAL A 105 -2.61 2.22 5.79
CA VAL A 105 -1.35 1.44 5.78
C VAL A 105 -1.37 0.36 6.86
N PHE A 106 -1.87 0.64 8.07
CA PHE A 106 -2.04 -0.38 9.10
C PHE A 106 -2.97 -1.50 8.64
N VAL A 107 -4.09 -1.18 8.03
CA VAL A 107 -5.03 -2.17 7.47
C VAL A 107 -4.32 -3.06 6.43
N VAL A 108 -3.55 -2.47 5.53
CA VAL A 108 -2.78 -3.20 4.51
C VAL A 108 -1.77 -4.17 5.15
N ILE A 109 -1.05 -3.74 6.20
CA ILE A 109 -0.07 -4.58 6.90
C ILE A 109 -0.75 -5.76 7.60
N ILE A 110 -1.89 -5.52 8.26
CA ILE A 110 -2.65 -6.56 8.95
C ILE A 110 -3.20 -7.59 7.95
N ILE A 111 -3.81 -7.14 6.86
CA ILE A 111 -4.34 -8.01 5.80
C ILE A 111 -3.22 -8.83 5.16
N GLY A 112 -2.09 -8.20 4.88
CA GLY A 112 -0.94 -8.86 4.26
C GLY A 112 -0.29 -9.92 5.13
N GLY A 113 -0.39 -9.76 6.44
CA GLY A 113 0.30 -10.56 7.46
C GLY A 113 1.61 -9.90 7.90
N ILE A 114 1.77 -9.77 9.21
CA ILE A 114 2.93 -9.10 9.83
C ILE A 114 4.21 -9.85 9.44
N GLY A 115 5.17 -9.13 8.85
CA GLY A 115 6.45 -9.69 8.42
C GLY A 115 6.47 -10.27 6.99
N SER A 116 5.33 -10.35 6.30
CA SER A 116 5.26 -10.84 4.93
C SER A 116 5.30 -9.70 3.91
N ILE A 117 6.45 -9.48 3.27
CA ILE A 117 6.60 -8.45 2.23
C ILE A 117 5.71 -8.75 1.00
N ARG A 118 5.58 -10.04 0.63
CA ARG A 118 4.70 -10.46 -0.46
C ARG A 118 3.24 -10.22 -0.11
N GLY A 119 2.88 -10.55 1.14
CA GLY A 119 1.54 -10.34 1.66
C GLY A 119 1.16 -8.85 1.67
N ALA A 120 2.03 -7.99 2.15
CA ALA A 120 1.81 -6.54 2.16
C ALA A 120 1.60 -5.97 0.75
N PHE A 121 2.38 -6.44 -0.26
CA PHE A 121 2.21 -5.99 -1.64
C PHE A 121 0.85 -6.40 -2.21
N ILE A 122 0.46 -7.67 -2.03
CA ILE A 122 -0.83 -8.18 -2.53
C ILE A 122 -1.99 -7.50 -1.80
N ALA A 123 -1.87 -7.30 -0.48
CA ALA A 123 -2.86 -6.58 0.31
C ALA A 123 -3.00 -5.11 -0.14
N ALA A 124 -1.91 -4.42 -0.44
CA ALA A 124 -1.95 -3.05 -0.94
C ALA A 124 -2.70 -2.94 -2.27
N VAL A 125 -2.45 -3.85 -3.21
CA VAL A 125 -3.17 -3.90 -4.49
C VAL A 125 -4.65 -4.21 -4.27
N LEU A 126 -4.97 -5.17 -3.40
CA LEU A 126 -6.34 -5.58 -3.10
C LEU A 126 -7.12 -4.46 -2.41
N VAL A 127 -6.54 -3.80 -1.41
CA VAL A 127 -7.18 -2.67 -0.71
C VAL A 127 -7.36 -1.48 -1.64
N GLY A 128 -6.36 -1.13 -2.46
CA GLY A 128 -6.47 -0.05 -3.44
C GLY A 128 -7.53 -0.32 -4.51
N PHE A 129 -7.65 -1.56 -4.96
CA PHE A 129 -8.69 -1.98 -5.91
C PHE A 129 -10.09 -1.89 -5.28
N LEU A 130 -10.24 -2.37 -4.04
CA LEU A 130 -11.51 -2.30 -3.31
C LEU A 130 -11.91 -0.87 -2.96
N ASP A 131 -10.97 -0.02 -2.58
CA ASP A 131 -11.24 1.40 -2.33
C ASP A 131 -11.77 2.09 -3.60
N THR A 132 -11.10 1.84 -4.73
CA THR A 132 -11.50 2.42 -6.01
C THR A 132 -12.87 1.92 -6.48
N LEU A 133 -13.10 0.60 -6.42
CA LEU A 133 -14.40 0.01 -6.74
C LEU A 133 -15.48 0.45 -5.77
N GLY A 134 -15.18 0.45 -4.48
CA GLY A 134 -16.10 0.86 -3.44
C GLY A 134 -16.61 2.28 -3.67
N ARG A 135 -15.70 3.22 -3.92
CA ARG A 135 -16.05 4.62 -4.23
C ARG A 135 -16.90 4.74 -5.50
N ALA A 136 -16.57 4.00 -6.55
CA ALA A 136 -17.33 4.03 -7.79
C ALA A 136 -18.73 3.44 -7.61
N VAL A 137 -18.82 2.20 -7.10
CA VAL A 137 -20.08 1.49 -6.95
C VAL A 137 -20.97 2.11 -5.88
N ALA A 138 -20.41 2.47 -4.71
CA ALA A 138 -21.20 3.09 -3.64
C ALA A 138 -21.79 4.43 -4.08
N THR A 139 -21.01 5.27 -4.75
CA THR A 139 -21.48 6.57 -5.22
C THR A 139 -22.59 6.42 -6.27
N ASP A 140 -22.45 5.49 -7.22
CA ASP A 140 -23.45 5.30 -8.28
C ASP A 140 -24.73 4.65 -7.73
N LEU A 141 -24.60 3.75 -6.77
CA LEU A 141 -25.76 3.13 -6.09
C LEU A 141 -26.53 4.16 -5.23
N LEU A 142 -25.80 5.03 -4.52
CA LEU A 142 -26.42 6.08 -3.71
C LEU A 142 -27.12 7.14 -4.56
N LYS A 143 -26.62 7.45 -5.76
CA LYS A 143 -27.29 8.40 -6.69
C LYS A 143 -28.65 7.90 -7.17
N LEU A 144 -28.93 6.59 -7.08
CA LEU A 144 -30.24 6.03 -7.42
C LEU A 144 -31.30 6.27 -6.32
N VAL A 145 -30.87 6.50 -5.08
CA VAL A 145 -31.75 6.59 -3.90
C VAL A 145 -31.70 7.97 -3.24
N PHE A 146 -30.58 8.67 -3.35
CA PHE A 146 -30.33 9.97 -2.70
C PHE A 146 -29.96 11.05 -3.71
N ASP A 147 -30.08 12.31 -3.29
CA ASP A 147 -29.60 13.45 -4.08
C ASP A 147 -28.10 13.34 -4.39
N PRO A 148 -27.66 13.77 -5.59
CA PRO A 148 -26.27 13.66 -6.01
C PRO A 148 -25.25 14.31 -5.06
N SER A 149 -25.66 15.35 -4.35
CA SER A 149 -24.81 16.04 -3.35
C SER A 149 -24.56 15.17 -2.11
N ALA A 150 -25.59 14.50 -1.61
CA ALA A 150 -25.51 13.59 -0.47
C ALA A 150 -24.73 12.30 -0.85
N ALA A 151 -24.97 11.75 -2.04
CA ALA A 151 -24.30 10.55 -2.54
C ALA A 151 -22.77 10.76 -2.64
N ASN A 152 -22.31 11.94 -3.07
CA ASN A 152 -20.87 12.24 -3.17
C ASN A 152 -20.18 12.41 -1.80
N GLN A 153 -20.90 12.74 -0.75
CA GLN A 153 -20.34 12.84 0.61
C GLN A 153 -20.35 11.48 1.33
N ILE A 154 -21.39 10.70 1.16
CA ILE A 154 -21.59 9.42 1.84
C ILE A 154 -20.78 8.30 1.15
N GLY A 155 -20.61 8.36 -0.18
CA GLY A 155 -19.90 7.35 -0.96
C GLY A 155 -18.49 7.00 -0.45
N PRO A 156 -17.61 7.99 -0.22
CA PRO A 156 -16.27 7.74 0.33
C PRO A 156 -16.29 7.10 1.73
N ALA A 157 -17.22 7.52 2.60
CA ALA A 157 -17.36 6.95 3.94
C ALA A 157 -17.78 5.48 3.89
N LEU A 158 -18.70 5.11 2.98
CA LEU A 158 -19.10 3.72 2.78
C LEU A 158 -17.95 2.87 2.26
N SER A 159 -17.13 3.42 1.36
CA SER A 159 -15.95 2.71 0.83
C SER A 159 -14.93 2.40 1.90
N SER A 160 -14.68 3.36 2.82
CA SER A 160 -13.80 3.14 3.97
C SER A 160 -14.34 2.04 4.88
N MET A 161 -15.66 2.01 5.14
CA MET A 161 -16.28 0.93 5.93
C MET A 161 -16.09 -0.44 5.26
N LEU A 162 -16.16 -0.53 3.94
CA LEU A 162 -15.92 -1.78 3.20
C LEU A 162 -14.51 -2.33 3.44
N ILE A 163 -13.50 -1.45 3.49
CA ILE A 163 -12.11 -1.84 3.76
C ILE A 163 -11.98 -2.43 5.16
N TYR A 164 -12.62 -1.83 6.17
CA TYR A 164 -12.60 -2.35 7.55
C TYR A 164 -13.38 -3.66 7.68
N ILE A 165 -14.50 -3.81 7.00
CA ILE A 165 -15.25 -5.07 6.95
C ILE A 165 -14.41 -6.17 6.30
N LEU A 166 -13.70 -5.85 5.21
CA LEU A 166 -12.76 -6.79 4.58
C LEU A 166 -11.66 -7.20 5.56
N MET A 167 -11.07 -6.25 6.28
CA MET A 167 -10.05 -6.54 7.29
C MET A 167 -10.59 -7.48 8.36
N ALA A 168 -11.78 -7.19 8.90
CA ALA A 168 -12.42 -8.03 9.91
C ALA A 168 -12.72 -9.43 9.36
N ALA A 169 -13.20 -9.53 8.14
CA ALA A 169 -13.48 -10.82 7.49
C ALA A 169 -12.17 -11.64 7.32
N ILE A 170 -11.10 -11.01 6.83
CA ILE A 170 -9.81 -11.71 6.67
C ILE A 170 -9.27 -12.17 8.02
N LEU A 171 -9.31 -11.34 9.06
CA LEU A 171 -8.88 -11.73 10.40
C LEU A 171 -9.73 -12.85 11.00
N PHE A 172 -11.02 -12.88 10.69
CA PHE A 172 -11.91 -13.96 11.14
C PHE A 172 -11.58 -15.31 10.50
N PHE A 173 -11.32 -15.33 9.19
CA PHE A 173 -10.99 -16.56 8.45
C PHE A 173 -9.51 -16.94 8.52
N LYS A 174 -8.61 -15.95 8.59
CA LYS A 174 -7.15 -16.12 8.63
C LYS A 174 -6.52 -15.12 9.59
N PRO A 175 -6.47 -15.41 10.89
CA PRO A 175 -5.95 -14.49 11.91
C PRO A 175 -4.47 -14.13 11.72
N GLU A 176 -3.71 -14.92 10.96
CA GLU A 176 -2.30 -14.68 10.65
C GLU A 176 -2.08 -13.80 9.40
N GLY A 177 -3.17 -13.34 8.76
CA GLY A 177 -3.14 -12.62 7.50
C GLY A 177 -3.14 -13.54 6.28
N LEU A 178 -3.11 -12.94 5.06
CA LEU A 178 -3.17 -13.68 3.80
C LEU A 178 -1.92 -14.57 3.58
N PHE A 179 -0.75 -14.12 4.05
CA PHE A 179 0.53 -14.81 3.88
C PHE A 179 1.29 -14.84 5.19
N PRO A 180 0.95 -15.77 6.10
CA PRO A 180 1.66 -15.89 7.36
C PRO A 180 3.14 -16.24 7.13
N VAL A 181 4.02 -15.60 7.89
CA VAL A 181 5.41 -16.05 7.99
C VAL A 181 5.41 -17.26 8.91
N SER A 182 5.65 -18.45 8.35
CA SER A 182 5.70 -19.71 9.13
C SER A 182 6.89 -19.67 10.08
N TYR A 183 6.62 -19.40 11.34
CA TYR A 183 7.57 -19.67 12.44
C TYR A 183 7.52 -21.17 12.79
N THR A 184 8.13 -22.01 11.98
CA THR A 184 7.96 -23.47 12.07
C THR A 184 8.80 -24.15 13.17
N HIS A 185 9.36 -23.45 14.15
CA HIS A 185 10.30 -24.10 15.10
C HIS A 185 10.13 -23.82 16.58
N LEU A 186 8.98 -23.40 17.09
CA LEU A 186 8.79 -23.26 18.55
C LEU A 186 7.78 -24.22 19.18
N ARG A 187 7.30 -25.23 18.45
CA ARG A 187 6.35 -26.23 19.02
C ARG A 187 6.95 -27.60 19.33
N ALA A 188 8.27 -27.73 19.39
CA ALA A 188 8.92 -29.01 19.64
C ALA A 188 9.50 -29.20 21.07
N HIS A 189 9.23 -28.31 22.00
CA HIS A 189 9.76 -28.44 23.37
C HIS A 189 8.70 -28.28 24.48
N GLU A 190 7.43 -28.53 24.21
CA GLU A 190 6.41 -28.71 25.27
C GLU A 190 5.76 -30.09 25.13
N THR A 191 6.54 -31.15 25.31
CA THR A 191 6.06 -32.48 25.78
C THR A 191 7.08 -33.09 26.72
#